data_3d0069fb6d5a4a1c9e5e389a54547b21
#
_entry.id   3d0069fb6d5a4a1c9e5e389a54547b21
#
_cell.length_a   1.000
_cell.length_b   1.000
_cell.length_c   1.000
_cell.angle_alpha   90.00
_cell.angle_beta   90.00
_cell.angle_gamma   90.00
#
_symmetry.space_group_name_H-M   'P 1'
#
loop_
_entity.id
_entity.type
_entity.pdbx_description
1 polymer ?
#
loop_
_entity_poly.entity_id
_entity_poly.type
_entity_poly.pdbx_seq_one_letter_code
_entity_poly.pdbx_strand_id
1 'polypeptide(L)'
;SIQFGKHTFKLPVVPANMQTIIDEKIAEYLAENGYFYIMHRFNPETRIDFINKMRDKNLISSISVGIKPEEYDFVIGLKEQNLVPDYITIDIAHGHSDRVIDMIKHIKKHIPETFLIAGNVGTPEAVRELEHAGADATKVGIGPGKVCITKIKTGFGTGGWQLAALRLCAKAASKPIIADGGIRTHGDIAKSVRFGASMVMIGSLFAGHEESPGTIYEEDGKKYKEYFGSASE
;
A
#
# COMPACT_ATOMS: atom_id res chain seq x y z
N SER A 1 0.51 11.26 16.57
CA SER A 1 0.08 11.54 15.17
C SER A 1 1.28 11.60 14.25
N ILE A 2 1.07 11.32 12.98
CA ILE A 2 2.08 11.36 11.92
C ILE A 2 1.56 12.15 10.74
N GLN A 3 2.38 13.04 10.18
CA GLN A 3 2.09 13.67 8.89
C GLN A 3 2.61 12.77 7.77
N PHE A 4 1.75 12.50 6.79
CA PHE A 4 2.08 11.71 5.61
C PHE A 4 1.43 12.37 4.39
N GLY A 5 2.25 12.96 3.53
CA GLY A 5 1.77 13.88 2.51
C GLY A 5 1.19 15.16 3.12
N LYS A 6 0.03 15.58 2.63
CA LYS A 6 -0.68 16.80 3.09
C LYS A 6 -1.57 16.56 4.31
N HIS A 7 -1.73 15.33 4.75
CA HIS A 7 -2.65 14.95 5.82
C HIS A 7 -1.91 14.40 7.04
N THR A 8 -2.56 14.53 8.20
CA THR A 8 -2.08 14.02 9.47
C THR A 8 -2.96 12.86 9.93
N PHE A 9 -2.34 11.78 10.40
CA PHE A 9 -3.01 10.58 10.84
C PHE A 9 -2.71 10.29 12.32
N LYS A 10 -3.63 9.62 13.00
CA LYS A 10 -3.51 9.32 14.43
C LYS A 10 -2.38 8.36 14.76
N LEU A 11 -2.13 7.37 13.90
CA LEU A 11 -1.12 6.34 14.08
C LEU A 11 -0.28 6.15 12.80
N PRO A 12 1.00 5.76 12.94
CA PRO A 12 1.86 5.42 11.80
C PRO A 12 1.60 3.99 11.28
N VAL A 13 0.34 3.63 11.12
CA VAL A 13 -0.09 2.27 10.75
C VAL A 13 -1.09 2.35 9.61
N VAL A 14 -0.95 1.45 8.64
CA VAL A 14 -1.87 1.29 7.54
C VAL A 14 -2.19 -0.20 7.34
N PRO A 15 -3.47 -0.59 7.17
CA PRO A 15 -3.81 -1.96 6.80
C PRO A 15 -3.25 -2.33 5.44
N ALA A 16 -2.85 -3.59 5.28
CA ALA A 16 -2.41 -4.09 3.98
C ALA A 16 -3.52 -3.94 2.94
N ASN A 17 -3.15 -3.50 1.75
CA ASN A 17 -4.07 -3.26 0.64
C ASN A 17 -4.45 -4.58 -0.08
N MET A 18 -5.00 -5.50 0.67
CA MET A 18 -5.40 -6.85 0.24
C MET A 18 -6.92 -7.00 0.34
N GLN A 19 -7.52 -7.78 -0.57
CA GLN A 19 -8.96 -8.04 -0.58
C GLN A 19 -9.48 -8.64 0.74
N THR A 20 -8.65 -9.40 1.45
CA THR A 20 -9.00 -10.03 2.73
C THR A 20 -8.84 -9.13 3.95
N ILE A 21 -8.32 -7.92 3.76
CA ILE A 21 -8.02 -6.96 4.83
C ILE A 21 -8.86 -5.70 4.71
N ILE A 22 -9.06 -5.17 3.51
CA ILE A 22 -9.73 -3.89 3.28
C ILE A 22 -10.80 -3.99 2.20
N ASP A 23 -11.90 -3.29 2.43
CA ASP A 23 -12.97 -3.00 1.49
C ASP A 23 -13.38 -1.52 1.60
N GLU A 24 -14.34 -1.08 0.80
CA GLU A 24 -14.81 0.31 0.80
C GLU A 24 -15.37 0.75 2.15
N LYS A 25 -16.07 -0.13 2.86
CA LYS A 25 -16.66 0.13 4.18
C LYS A 25 -15.57 0.39 5.23
N ILE A 26 -14.53 -0.44 5.25
CA ILE A 26 -13.40 -0.27 6.16
C ILE A 26 -12.60 0.97 5.80
N ALA A 27 -12.36 1.23 4.52
CA ALA A 27 -11.67 2.43 4.05
C ALA A 27 -12.37 3.71 4.52
N GLU A 28 -13.69 3.78 4.38
CA GLU A 28 -14.50 4.89 4.85
C GLU A 28 -14.41 5.06 6.36
N TYR A 29 -14.56 3.98 7.12
CA TYR A 29 -14.42 3.99 8.59
C TYR A 29 -13.04 4.52 9.04
N LEU A 30 -11.96 4.04 8.40
CA LEU A 30 -10.60 4.50 8.72
C LEU A 30 -10.43 5.99 8.42
N ALA A 31 -10.89 6.44 7.28
CA ALA A 31 -10.81 7.85 6.89
C ALA A 31 -11.61 8.76 7.86
N GLU A 32 -12.83 8.38 8.21
CA GLU A 32 -13.67 9.09 9.18
C GLU A 32 -13.02 9.23 10.56
N ASN A 33 -12.21 8.26 10.94
CA ASN A 33 -11.56 8.22 12.25
C ASN A 33 -10.12 8.75 12.25
N GLY A 34 -9.62 9.28 11.14
CA GLY A 34 -8.29 9.88 11.04
C GLY A 34 -7.15 8.87 10.93
N TYR A 35 -7.43 7.71 10.36
CA TYR A 35 -6.44 6.69 10.04
C TYR A 35 -6.17 6.63 8.55
N PHE A 36 -4.92 6.31 8.18
CA PHE A 36 -4.54 6.11 6.79
C PHE A 36 -5.02 4.75 6.29
N TYR A 37 -5.39 4.70 5.01
CA TYR A 37 -5.71 3.47 4.31
C TYR A 37 -5.16 3.52 2.89
N ILE A 38 -4.99 2.35 2.29
CA ILE A 38 -4.73 2.17 0.86
C ILE A 38 -5.73 1.13 0.36
N MET A 39 -6.62 1.52 -0.57
CA MET A 39 -7.57 0.58 -1.16
C MET A 39 -6.83 -0.38 -2.10
N HIS A 40 -7.21 -1.65 -2.10
CA HIS A 40 -6.68 -2.63 -3.04
C HIS A 40 -7.12 -2.32 -4.49
N ARG A 41 -6.47 -2.95 -5.47
CA ARG A 41 -6.71 -2.72 -6.91
C ARG A 41 -7.58 -3.77 -7.61
N PHE A 42 -8.20 -4.68 -6.86
CA PHE A 42 -8.88 -5.85 -7.41
C PHE A 42 -10.33 -5.61 -7.88
N ASN A 43 -10.90 -4.43 -7.59
CA ASN A 43 -12.18 -3.97 -8.12
C ASN A 43 -11.97 -2.67 -8.91
N PRO A 44 -11.27 -2.72 -10.06
CA PRO A 44 -10.88 -1.51 -10.80
C PRO A 44 -12.09 -0.72 -11.32
N GLU A 45 -13.19 -1.39 -11.62
CA GLU A 45 -14.44 -0.78 -12.11
C GLU A 45 -15.12 0.13 -11.07
N THR A 46 -14.87 -0.07 -9.79
CA THR A 46 -15.48 0.72 -8.70
C THR A 46 -14.63 1.91 -8.26
N ARG A 47 -13.40 2.04 -8.74
CA ARG A 47 -12.46 3.05 -8.26
C ARG A 47 -12.95 4.49 -8.43
N ILE A 48 -13.54 4.83 -9.57
CA ILE A 48 -14.04 6.18 -9.83
C ILE A 48 -15.20 6.52 -8.89
N ASP A 49 -16.16 5.61 -8.74
CA ASP A 49 -17.28 5.79 -7.82
C ASP A 49 -16.80 5.91 -6.37
N PHE A 50 -15.80 5.14 -5.99
CA PHE A 50 -15.19 5.21 -4.67
C PHE A 50 -14.51 6.57 -4.41
N ILE A 51 -13.72 7.08 -5.36
CA ILE A 51 -13.08 8.39 -5.24
C ILE A 51 -14.14 9.48 -5.10
N ASN A 52 -15.18 9.46 -5.92
CA ASN A 52 -16.29 10.41 -5.84
C ASN A 52 -17.02 10.36 -4.50
N LYS A 53 -17.31 9.15 -4.00
CA LYS A 53 -17.94 8.95 -2.70
C LYS A 53 -17.12 9.55 -1.56
N MET A 54 -15.81 9.30 -1.53
CA MET A 54 -14.92 9.85 -0.51
C MET A 54 -14.82 11.38 -0.61
N ARG A 55 -14.74 11.92 -1.82
CA ARG A 55 -14.74 13.35 -2.07
C ARG A 55 -16.03 14.02 -1.59
N ASP A 56 -17.18 13.43 -1.90
CA ASP A 56 -18.50 13.95 -1.49
C ASP A 56 -18.67 13.98 0.03
N LYS A 57 -18.02 13.05 0.74
CA LYS A 57 -17.98 12.99 2.21
C LYS A 57 -16.85 13.82 2.83
N ASN A 58 -16.08 14.54 2.01
CA ASN A 58 -14.88 15.27 2.46
C ASN A 58 -13.87 14.38 3.20
N LEU A 59 -13.72 13.17 2.73
CA LEU A 59 -12.75 12.17 3.22
C LEU A 59 -11.60 11.99 2.23
N ILE A 60 -10.43 11.60 2.74
CA ILE A 60 -9.29 11.29 1.87
C ILE A 60 -9.62 10.11 0.94
N SER A 61 -9.17 10.20 -0.31
CA SER A 61 -9.22 9.13 -1.28
C SER A 61 -7.82 8.57 -1.53
N SER A 62 -7.67 7.25 -1.35
CA SER A 62 -6.41 6.54 -1.53
C SER A 62 -6.68 5.23 -2.27
N ILE A 63 -6.14 5.12 -3.47
CA ILE A 63 -6.37 3.99 -4.38
C ILE A 63 -5.06 3.31 -4.75
N SER A 64 -5.17 2.13 -5.33
CA SER A 64 -4.04 1.41 -5.92
C SER A 64 -4.20 1.24 -7.41
N VAL A 65 -3.08 1.25 -8.12
CA VAL A 65 -2.99 0.98 -9.55
C VAL A 65 -1.91 -0.06 -9.85
N GLY A 66 -2.09 -0.80 -10.93
CA GLY A 66 -1.07 -1.66 -11.52
C GLY A 66 -0.28 -0.94 -12.61
N ILE A 67 0.32 -1.73 -13.50
CA ILE A 67 1.20 -1.24 -14.60
C ILE A 67 0.76 -1.71 -15.98
N LYS A 68 -0.43 -2.28 -16.10
CA LYS A 68 -0.99 -2.70 -17.40
C LYS A 68 -1.49 -1.49 -18.22
N PRO A 69 -1.63 -1.63 -19.54
CA PRO A 69 -2.09 -0.53 -20.41
C PRO A 69 -3.39 0.14 -19.93
N GLU A 70 -4.36 -0.63 -19.48
CA GLU A 70 -5.64 -0.11 -18.97
C GLU A 70 -5.47 0.81 -17.75
N GLU A 71 -4.39 0.65 -16.98
CA GLU A 71 -4.11 1.53 -15.84
C GLU A 71 -3.56 2.89 -16.29
N TYR A 72 -2.84 2.94 -17.39
CA TYR A 72 -2.45 4.21 -18.03
C TYR A 72 -3.68 4.99 -18.51
N ASP A 73 -4.61 4.31 -19.15
CA ASP A 73 -5.88 4.91 -19.59
C ASP A 73 -6.73 5.39 -18.42
N PHE A 74 -6.75 4.64 -17.33
CA PHE A 74 -7.42 5.03 -16.10
C PHE A 74 -6.88 6.36 -15.54
N VAL A 75 -5.57 6.54 -15.50
CA VAL A 75 -4.93 7.79 -15.05
C VAL A 75 -5.30 8.97 -15.95
N ILE A 76 -5.31 8.77 -17.26
CA ILE A 76 -5.79 9.79 -18.22
C ILE A 76 -7.25 10.15 -17.95
N GLY A 77 -8.10 9.15 -17.70
CA GLY A 77 -9.51 9.34 -17.35
C GLY A 77 -9.70 10.16 -16.07
N LEU A 78 -8.87 9.96 -15.07
CA LEU A 78 -8.88 10.78 -13.85
C LEU A 78 -8.57 12.24 -14.15
N LYS A 79 -7.55 12.50 -14.97
CA LYS A 79 -7.20 13.86 -15.40
C LYS A 79 -8.35 14.51 -16.16
N GLU A 80 -8.92 13.82 -17.13
CA GLU A 80 -10.01 14.35 -17.98
C GLU A 80 -11.28 14.68 -17.18
N GLN A 81 -11.56 13.90 -16.14
CA GLN A 81 -12.69 14.12 -15.22
C GLN A 81 -12.37 15.12 -14.12
N ASN A 82 -11.17 15.66 -14.05
CA ASN A 82 -10.67 16.48 -12.95
C ASN A 82 -10.89 15.81 -11.57
N LEU A 83 -10.62 14.52 -11.51
CA LEU A 83 -10.83 13.67 -10.35
C LEU A 83 -9.48 13.18 -9.82
N VAL A 84 -8.81 13.99 -8.99
CA VAL A 84 -7.49 13.69 -8.45
C VAL A 84 -7.61 13.03 -7.07
N PRO A 85 -7.19 11.75 -6.92
CA PRO A 85 -7.11 11.12 -5.60
C PRO A 85 -6.04 11.81 -4.75
N ASP A 86 -6.24 11.81 -3.42
CA ASP A 86 -5.22 12.31 -2.49
C ASP A 86 -3.95 11.45 -2.53
N TYR A 87 -4.12 10.13 -2.63
CA TYR A 87 -3.03 9.16 -2.70
C TYR A 87 -3.26 8.15 -3.81
N ILE A 88 -2.19 7.81 -4.52
CA ILE A 88 -2.13 6.64 -5.42
C ILE A 88 -0.96 5.77 -5.01
N THR A 89 -1.18 4.48 -4.90
CA THR A 89 -0.14 3.47 -4.68
C THR A 89 0.03 2.62 -5.93
N ILE A 90 1.23 2.57 -6.48
CA ILE A 90 1.62 1.57 -7.48
C ILE A 90 1.97 0.30 -6.71
N ASP A 91 1.14 -0.73 -6.85
CA ASP A 91 1.23 -1.95 -6.06
C ASP A 91 1.67 -3.12 -6.94
N ILE A 92 2.98 -3.34 -6.99
CA ILE A 92 3.63 -4.39 -7.77
C ILE A 92 4.63 -5.13 -6.90
N ALA A 93 4.61 -6.47 -6.96
CA ALA A 93 5.46 -7.33 -6.15
C ALA A 93 6.96 -7.07 -6.36
N HIS A 94 7.36 -6.69 -7.57
CA HIS A 94 8.72 -6.28 -7.93
C HIS A 94 8.70 -4.84 -8.46
N GLY A 95 8.81 -3.88 -7.55
CA GLY A 95 8.69 -2.45 -7.85
C GLY A 95 9.93 -1.83 -8.51
N HIS A 96 11.09 -2.48 -8.43
CA HIS A 96 12.32 -2.02 -9.09
C HIS A 96 12.34 -2.49 -10.55
N SER A 97 11.54 -1.86 -11.38
CA SER A 97 11.43 -2.19 -12.81
C SER A 97 11.13 -0.94 -13.64
N ASP A 98 11.50 -0.99 -14.91
CA ASP A 98 11.24 0.09 -15.87
C ASP A 98 9.73 0.38 -15.99
N ARG A 99 8.90 -0.66 -15.91
CA ARG A 99 7.44 -0.52 -15.97
C ARG A 99 6.87 0.29 -14.82
N VAL A 100 7.38 0.11 -13.60
CA VAL A 100 6.99 0.90 -12.43
C VAL A 100 7.50 2.34 -12.56
N ILE A 101 8.74 2.52 -13.00
CA ILE A 101 9.33 3.84 -13.27
C ILE A 101 8.51 4.60 -14.31
N ASP A 102 8.12 3.95 -15.40
CA ASP A 102 7.28 4.55 -16.45
C ASP A 102 5.91 4.96 -15.91
N MET A 103 5.26 4.13 -15.09
CA MET A 103 3.99 4.47 -14.46
C MET A 103 4.12 5.66 -13.48
N ILE A 104 5.20 5.72 -12.70
CA ILE A 104 5.49 6.87 -11.83
C ILE A 104 5.55 8.15 -12.66
N LYS A 105 6.31 8.16 -13.74
CA LYS A 105 6.45 9.31 -14.64
C LYS A 105 5.12 9.68 -15.28
N HIS A 106 4.34 8.71 -15.70
CA HIS A 106 3.01 8.92 -16.29
C HIS A 106 2.05 9.61 -15.31
N ILE A 107 1.96 9.11 -14.07
CA ILE A 107 1.11 9.71 -13.04
C ILE A 107 1.57 11.13 -12.72
N LYS A 108 2.86 11.36 -12.52
CA LYS A 108 3.40 12.69 -12.21
C LYS A 108 3.26 13.68 -13.37
N LYS A 109 3.24 13.21 -14.60
CA LYS A 109 2.98 14.05 -15.77
C LYS A 109 1.52 14.51 -15.85
N HIS A 110 0.56 13.63 -15.56
CA HIS A 110 -0.86 13.88 -15.80
C HIS A 110 -1.63 14.36 -14.57
N ILE A 111 -1.29 13.86 -13.38
CA ILE A 111 -1.93 14.22 -12.11
C ILE A 111 -0.86 14.46 -11.02
N PRO A 112 -0.01 15.49 -11.17
CA PRO A 112 1.13 15.72 -10.31
C PRO A 112 0.76 16.04 -8.85
N GLU A 113 -0.48 16.44 -8.57
CA GLU A 113 -0.95 16.81 -7.24
C GLU A 113 -1.15 15.61 -6.31
N THR A 114 -1.34 14.42 -6.86
CA THR A 114 -1.53 13.21 -6.04
C THR A 114 -0.23 12.84 -5.31
N PHE A 115 -0.35 12.41 -4.06
CA PHE A 115 0.77 11.82 -3.34
C PHE A 115 1.00 10.39 -3.82
N LEU A 116 2.12 10.14 -4.46
CA LEU A 116 2.41 8.88 -5.12
C LEU A 116 3.31 7.98 -4.29
N ILE A 117 2.79 6.82 -3.91
CA ILE A 117 3.50 5.73 -3.24
C ILE A 117 3.84 4.68 -4.28
N ALA A 118 5.08 4.20 -4.30
CA ALA A 118 5.51 3.16 -5.24
C ALA A 118 6.24 2.03 -4.52
N GLY A 119 6.00 0.81 -4.92
CA GLY A 119 6.65 -0.38 -4.38
C GLY A 119 6.16 -1.66 -5.07
N ASN A 120 6.62 -2.83 -4.58
CA ASN A 120 7.51 -2.97 -3.42
C ASN A 120 8.97 -3.04 -3.85
N VAL A 121 9.83 -2.52 -3.02
CA VAL A 121 11.28 -2.54 -3.21
C VAL A 121 12.00 -3.03 -1.96
N GLY A 122 13.25 -3.45 -2.10
CA GLY A 122 14.03 -4.02 -0.99
C GLY A 122 15.47 -3.53 -0.91
N THR A 123 15.90 -2.62 -1.79
CA THR A 123 17.28 -2.11 -1.85
C THR A 123 17.35 -0.59 -1.83
N PRO A 124 18.45 0.00 -1.30
CA PRO A 124 18.68 1.43 -1.35
C PRO A 124 18.66 2.02 -2.77
N GLU A 125 19.23 1.30 -3.73
CA GLU A 125 19.26 1.71 -5.15
C GLU A 125 17.84 1.85 -5.71
N ALA A 126 16.99 0.86 -5.43
CA ALA A 126 15.60 0.88 -5.88
C ALA A 126 14.83 2.06 -5.29
N VAL A 127 15.01 2.34 -3.99
CA VAL A 127 14.40 3.51 -3.33
C VAL A 127 14.80 4.80 -4.05
N ARG A 128 16.11 5.00 -4.29
CA ARG A 128 16.60 6.20 -4.96
C ARG A 128 16.07 6.35 -6.39
N GLU A 129 16.01 5.27 -7.16
CA GLU A 129 15.47 5.30 -8.52
C GLU A 129 13.99 5.64 -8.57
N LEU A 130 13.18 5.07 -7.68
CA LEU A 130 11.76 5.39 -7.61
C LEU A 130 11.52 6.84 -7.16
N GLU A 131 12.27 7.35 -6.19
CA GLU A 131 12.22 8.75 -5.77
C GLU A 131 12.64 9.68 -6.92
N HIS A 132 13.70 9.35 -7.64
CA HIS A 132 14.17 10.13 -8.79
C HIS A 132 13.16 10.18 -9.91
N ALA A 133 12.42 9.10 -10.12
CA ALA A 133 11.34 9.05 -11.11
C ALA A 133 10.11 9.91 -10.72
N GLY A 134 9.97 10.26 -9.43
CA GLY A 134 8.89 11.12 -8.93
C GLY A 134 8.03 10.54 -7.82
N ALA A 135 8.35 9.36 -7.27
CA ALA A 135 7.62 8.82 -6.13
C ALA A 135 7.76 9.73 -4.90
N ASP A 136 6.65 9.99 -4.22
CA ASP A 136 6.61 10.79 -2.99
C ASP A 136 6.86 9.94 -1.74
N ALA A 137 6.68 8.64 -1.84
CA ALA A 137 7.05 7.64 -0.84
C ALA A 137 7.32 6.29 -1.51
N THR A 138 8.12 5.45 -0.85
CA THR A 138 8.39 4.09 -1.30
C THR A 138 7.89 3.09 -0.28
N LYS A 139 7.41 1.95 -0.76
CA LYS A 139 6.98 0.82 0.07
C LYS A 139 8.05 -0.25 0.05
N VAL A 140 8.65 -0.52 1.22
CA VAL A 140 9.81 -1.39 1.39
C VAL A 140 9.41 -2.71 2.04
N GLY A 141 9.67 -3.80 1.36
CA GLY A 141 9.43 -5.16 1.81
C GLY A 141 9.06 -6.09 0.66
N ILE A 142 9.82 -7.17 0.50
CA ILE A 142 9.57 -8.18 -0.53
C ILE A 142 9.47 -9.54 0.14
N GLY A 143 8.25 -10.08 0.23
CA GLY A 143 7.97 -11.39 0.76
C GLY A 143 8.13 -11.60 2.27
N PRO A 144 8.12 -10.58 3.16
CA PRO A 144 8.21 -10.81 4.60
C PRO A 144 6.86 -11.21 5.23
N GLY A 145 5.77 -11.06 4.49
CA GLY A 145 4.42 -11.36 4.96
C GLY A 145 4.16 -12.86 5.12
N LYS A 146 3.23 -13.18 6.04
CA LYS A 146 2.92 -14.56 6.42
C LYS A 146 2.35 -15.39 5.26
N VAL A 147 1.53 -14.78 4.39
CA VAL A 147 0.92 -15.41 3.20
C VAL A 147 1.60 -15.00 1.88
N CYS A 148 2.71 -14.26 1.95
CA CYS A 148 3.38 -13.78 0.76
C CYS A 148 4.23 -14.89 0.12
N ILE A 149 3.95 -15.20 -1.14
CA ILE A 149 4.67 -16.20 -1.94
C ILE A 149 5.67 -15.59 -2.92
N THR A 150 5.80 -14.26 -2.93
CA THR A 150 6.67 -13.52 -3.85
C THR A 150 8.10 -14.02 -3.81
N LYS A 151 8.67 -14.27 -2.61
CA LYS A 151 10.03 -14.82 -2.46
C LYS A 151 10.20 -16.20 -3.11
N ILE A 152 9.15 -17.01 -3.13
CA ILE A 152 9.15 -18.33 -3.75
C ILE A 152 9.10 -18.20 -5.27
N LYS A 153 8.24 -17.32 -5.77
CA LYS A 153 8.04 -17.10 -7.20
C LYS A 153 9.20 -16.34 -7.86
N THR A 154 9.81 -15.40 -7.15
CA THR A 154 10.86 -14.52 -7.70
C THR A 154 12.29 -14.93 -7.27
N GLY A 155 12.42 -15.80 -6.30
CA GLY A 155 13.71 -16.17 -5.70
C GLY A 155 14.35 -15.05 -4.86
N PHE A 156 13.62 -13.92 -4.64
CA PHE A 156 14.11 -12.76 -3.90
C PHE A 156 13.11 -12.33 -2.83
N GLY A 157 13.61 -11.91 -1.67
CA GLY A 157 12.77 -11.38 -0.60
C GLY A 157 13.61 -10.82 0.55
N THR A 158 13.00 -9.92 1.32
CA THR A 158 13.61 -9.32 2.51
C THR A 158 13.46 -10.21 3.76
N GLY A 159 12.47 -11.08 3.81
CA GLY A 159 12.25 -12.12 4.81
C GLY A 159 12.75 -11.79 6.21
N GLY A 160 13.68 -12.60 6.75
CA GLY A 160 14.32 -12.39 8.04
C GLY A 160 15.23 -11.16 8.15
N TRP A 161 15.53 -10.52 7.01
CA TRP A 161 16.36 -9.31 6.93
C TRP A 161 15.53 -8.02 6.76
N GLN A 162 14.21 -8.09 6.97
CA GLN A 162 13.32 -6.95 6.73
C GLN A 162 13.74 -5.67 7.48
N LEU A 163 14.12 -5.77 8.76
CA LEU A 163 14.57 -4.60 9.53
C LEU A 163 15.90 -4.05 9.03
N ALA A 164 16.83 -4.92 8.62
CA ALA A 164 18.10 -4.49 8.04
C ALA A 164 17.89 -3.80 6.68
N ALA A 165 17.07 -4.39 5.82
CA ALA A 165 16.68 -3.78 4.54
C ALA A 165 16.00 -2.44 4.73
N LEU A 166 15.06 -2.34 5.67
CA LEU A 166 14.38 -1.09 6.02
C LEU A 166 15.37 -0.01 6.45
N ARG A 167 16.31 -0.34 7.32
CA ARG A 167 17.33 0.61 7.81
C ARG A 167 18.22 1.12 6.67
N LEU A 168 18.69 0.23 5.80
CA LEU A 168 19.51 0.61 4.64
C LEU A 168 18.73 1.48 3.67
N CYS A 169 17.49 1.13 3.37
CA CYS A 169 16.62 1.91 2.51
C CYS A 169 16.31 3.29 3.11
N ALA A 170 16.04 3.36 4.42
CA ALA A 170 15.77 4.61 5.11
C ALA A 170 16.98 5.57 5.10
N LYS A 171 18.20 5.05 5.19
CA LYS A 171 19.41 5.87 5.06
C LYS A 171 19.60 6.46 3.66
N ALA A 172 19.16 5.76 2.63
CA ALA A 172 19.26 6.21 1.24
C ALA A 172 18.09 7.11 0.82
N ALA A 173 16.95 7.00 1.50
CA ALA A 173 15.74 7.73 1.17
C ALA A 173 15.81 9.21 1.54
N SER A 174 15.30 10.05 0.65
CA SER A 174 15.01 11.48 0.93
C SER A 174 13.52 11.73 1.15
N LYS A 175 12.68 10.71 0.91
CA LYS A 175 11.22 10.72 1.03
C LYS A 175 10.75 9.68 2.04
N PRO A 176 9.49 9.75 2.52
CA PRO A 176 8.95 8.79 3.45
C PRO A 176 9.01 7.34 2.95
N ILE A 177 9.11 6.41 3.89
CA ILE A 177 9.08 4.96 3.65
C ILE A 177 7.91 4.34 4.38
N ILE A 178 7.20 3.43 3.71
CA ILE A 178 6.26 2.50 4.32
C ILE A 178 6.96 1.15 4.48
N ALA A 179 7.07 0.65 5.71
CA ALA A 179 7.55 -0.71 5.96
C ALA A 179 6.40 -1.69 5.75
N ASP A 180 6.58 -2.64 4.83
CA ASP A 180 5.53 -3.58 4.43
C ASP A 180 5.89 -5.03 4.77
N GLY A 181 5.04 -5.64 5.58
CA GLY A 181 5.06 -7.06 5.90
C GLY A 181 5.94 -7.47 7.08
N GLY A 182 5.68 -8.67 7.58
CA GLY A 182 6.45 -9.27 8.68
C GLY A 182 6.11 -8.73 10.08
N ILE A 183 5.12 -7.87 10.20
CA ILE A 183 4.67 -7.33 11.49
C ILE A 183 3.75 -8.33 12.18
N ARG A 184 4.14 -8.78 13.36
CA ARG A 184 3.42 -9.77 14.16
C ARG A 184 3.03 -9.26 15.54
N THR A 185 3.71 -8.23 16.04
CA THR A 185 3.51 -7.65 17.36
C THR A 185 3.56 -6.13 17.33
N HIS A 186 3.05 -5.49 18.37
CA HIS A 186 3.18 -4.04 18.55
C HIS A 186 4.65 -3.60 18.64
N GLY A 187 5.52 -4.47 19.19
CA GLY A 187 6.96 -4.23 19.24
C GLY A 187 7.59 -4.14 17.85
N ASP A 188 7.09 -4.89 16.89
CA ASP A 188 7.58 -4.84 15.50
C ASP A 188 7.23 -3.50 14.84
N ILE A 189 6.07 -2.92 15.17
CA ILE A 189 5.67 -1.57 14.71
C ILE A 189 6.68 -0.54 15.22
N ALA A 190 6.94 -0.55 16.54
CA ALA A 190 7.86 0.38 17.17
C ALA A 190 9.29 0.26 16.61
N LYS A 191 9.75 -0.97 16.38
CA LYS A 191 11.07 -1.23 15.74
C LYS A 191 11.11 -0.67 14.33
N SER A 192 10.09 -0.90 13.52
CA SER A 192 10.03 -0.42 12.14
C SER A 192 10.09 1.11 12.06
N VAL A 193 9.35 1.81 12.90
CA VAL A 193 9.39 3.28 13.01
C VAL A 193 10.77 3.74 13.46
N ARG A 194 11.37 3.09 14.45
CA ARG A 194 12.74 3.42 14.93
C ARG A 194 13.80 3.22 13.84
N PHE A 195 13.61 2.25 12.95
CA PHE A 195 14.52 1.99 11.83
C PHE A 195 14.25 2.86 10.60
N GLY A 196 13.30 3.78 10.66
CA GLY A 196 13.12 4.84 9.67
C GLY A 196 11.82 4.78 8.87
N ALA A 197 10.87 3.89 9.20
CA ALA A 197 9.57 3.89 8.57
C ALA A 197 8.72 5.08 9.05
N SER A 198 8.06 5.76 8.12
CA SER A 198 7.04 6.78 8.42
C SER A 198 5.68 6.14 8.67
N MET A 199 5.40 5.05 7.97
CA MET A 199 4.21 4.22 8.13
C MET A 199 4.60 2.74 8.16
N VAL A 200 3.80 1.93 8.83
CA VAL A 200 3.98 0.48 8.92
C VAL A 200 2.72 -0.19 8.40
N MET A 201 2.87 -1.01 7.36
CA MET A 201 1.77 -1.78 6.79
C MET A 201 1.59 -3.10 7.51
N ILE A 202 0.35 -3.39 7.89
CA ILE A 202 -0.01 -4.56 8.70
C ILE A 202 -1.09 -5.37 8.00
N GLY A 203 -0.85 -6.67 7.83
CA GLY A 203 -1.81 -7.61 7.24
C GLY A 203 -2.39 -8.57 8.26
N SER A 204 -1.60 -9.55 8.70
CA SER A 204 -2.09 -10.67 9.51
C SER A 204 -2.73 -10.30 10.84
N LEU A 205 -2.37 -9.15 11.44
CA LEU A 205 -2.99 -8.68 12.68
C LEU A 205 -4.43 -8.18 12.47
N PHE A 206 -4.81 -7.81 11.25
CA PHE A 206 -6.17 -7.40 10.90
C PHE A 206 -7.01 -8.52 10.29
N ALA A 207 -6.38 -9.61 9.85
CA ALA A 207 -7.09 -10.74 9.27
C ALA A 207 -7.95 -11.47 10.31
N GLY A 208 -9.14 -11.93 9.89
CA GLY A 208 -10.01 -12.76 10.74
C GLY A 208 -10.83 -12.00 11.78
N HIS A 209 -10.71 -10.67 11.91
CA HIS A 209 -11.62 -9.87 12.71
C HIS A 209 -13.02 -9.83 12.09
N GLU A 210 -14.05 -9.58 12.90
CA GLU A 210 -15.43 -9.52 12.41
C GLU A 210 -15.60 -8.45 11.34
N GLU A 211 -14.90 -7.33 11.46
CA GLU A 211 -14.90 -6.21 10.54
C GLU A 211 -14.11 -6.47 9.25
N SER A 212 -13.20 -7.45 9.23
CA SER A 212 -12.42 -7.75 8.03
C SER A 212 -13.29 -8.36 6.93
N PRO A 213 -12.97 -8.13 5.64
CA PRO A 213 -13.70 -8.73 4.52
C PRO A 213 -13.64 -10.26 4.53
N GLY A 214 -14.59 -10.88 3.84
CA GLY A 214 -14.68 -12.32 3.66
C GLY A 214 -15.81 -12.97 4.46
N THR A 215 -16.20 -14.16 3.98
CA THR A 215 -17.26 -14.96 4.61
C THR A 215 -16.70 -15.69 5.82
N ILE A 216 -17.43 -15.65 6.94
CA ILE A 216 -17.13 -16.47 8.10
C ILE A 216 -17.63 -17.88 7.85
N TYR A 217 -16.79 -18.89 8.01
CA TYR A 217 -17.18 -20.28 8.03
C TYR A 217 -16.80 -20.91 9.38
N GLU A 218 -17.53 -21.95 9.77
CA GLU A 218 -17.34 -22.64 11.03
C GLU A 218 -16.93 -24.08 10.78
N GLU A 219 -15.87 -24.52 11.45
CA GLU A 219 -15.36 -25.87 11.42
C GLU A 219 -14.93 -26.25 12.85
N ASP A 220 -15.40 -27.39 13.34
CA ASP A 220 -15.13 -27.89 14.69
C ASP A 220 -15.44 -26.87 15.81
N GLY A 221 -16.52 -26.09 15.66
CA GLY A 221 -16.93 -25.07 16.62
C GLY A 221 -16.03 -23.82 16.66
N LYS A 222 -15.14 -23.66 15.69
CA LYS A 222 -14.30 -22.48 15.53
C LYS A 222 -14.67 -21.72 14.27
N LYS A 223 -14.65 -20.40 14.37
CA LYS A 223 -14.90 -19.50 13.25
C LYS A 223 -13.60 -19.18 12.50
N TYR A 224 -13.65 -19.21 11.20
CA TYR A 224 -12.53 -18.94 10.31
C TYR A 224 -12.92 -17.94 9.23
N LYS A 225 -11.95 -17.18 8.73
CA LYS A 225 -12.03 -16.38 7.50
C LYS A 225 -10.83 -16.68 6.61
N GLU A 226 -11.04 -16.61 5.32
CA GLU A 226 -9.92 -16.73 4.37
C GLU A 226 -8.94 -15.57 4.51
N TYR A 227 -7.66 -15.90 4.38
CA TYR A 227 -6.57 -14.92 4.36
C TYR A 227 -5.56 -15.31 3.28
N PHE A 228 -5.50 -14.51 2.23
CA PHE A 228 -4.57 -14.72 1.11
C PHE A 228 -3.95 -13.40 0.67
N GLY A 229 -2.77 -13.48 0.04
CA GLY A 229 -2.08 -12.33 -0.51
C GLY A 229 -2.42 -12.10 -1.98
N SER A 230 -2.15 -10.88 -2.47
CA SER A 230 -2.43 -10.46 -3.85
C SER A 230 -1.74 -11.32 -4.92
N ALA A 231 -0.61 -11.96 -4.58
CA ALA A 231 0.13 -12.83 -5.48
C ALA A 231 -0.27 -14.30 -5.38
N SER A 232 -1.26 -14.64 -4.57
CA SER A 232 -1.74 -16.01 -4.35
C SER A 232 -2.83 -16.44 -5.34
N GLU A 233 -3.31 -15.53 -6.19
CA GLU A 233 -4.25 -15.78 -7.28
C GLU A 233 -3.57 -16.22 -8.57
#